data_0e2e56eeaf3198ee157decddc0274295
#
_entry.id   0e2e56eeaf3198ee157decddc0274295
#
_cell.length_a   1.000
_cell.length_b   1.000
_cell.length_c   1.000
_cell.angle_alpha   90.00
_cell.angle_beta   90.00
_cell.angle_gamma   90.00
#
_symmetry.space_group_name_H-M   'P 1'
#
loop_
_entity.id
_entity.type
_entity.pdbx_description
1 polymer ?
#
loop_
_entity_poly.entity_id
_entity_poly.type
_entity_poly.pdbx_seq_one_letter_code
_entity_poly.pdbx_strand_id
1 'polypeptide(L)'
;MENINIEAYEGSTMRLKELAAITTPEMRTLIIQPWDATVTAAIEKGIQAANLGLNPSVDGKVIRINLPDLSKERRQEMVKATRKLAEDGRISVRHIRREALESLKGEQKDGEITEDDLSHGEKEVQKLTDSYVKKIDDHLSSKEEEILTV
;
A
#
# COMPACT_ATOMS: atom_id res chain seq x y z
N MET A 1 -0.41 7.90 5.29
CA MET A 1 -1.05 8.52 6.46
C MET A 1 -1.37 7.53 7.57
N GLU A 2 -2.04 6.42 7.30
CA GLU A 2 -2.49 5.44 8.30
C GLU A 2 -1.40 4.94 9.25
N ASN A 3 -0.16 4.89 8.81
CA ASN A 3 0.99 4.39 9.58
C ASN A 3 1.82 5.48 10.28
N ILE A 4 1.31 6.70 10.37
CA ILE A 4 1.97 7.76 11.14
C ILE A 4 1.88 7.40 12.62
N ASN A 5 3.02 7.45 13.29
CA ASN A 5 3.09 7.26 14.74
C ASN A 5 2.71 8.55 15.45
N ILE A 6 1.72 8.47 16.34
CA ILE A 6 1.19 9.57 17.13
C ILE A 6 1.45 9.27 18.60
N GLU A 7 1.98 10.21 19.31
CA GLU A 7 2.11 10.16 20.76
C GLU A 7 0.77 10.60 21.39
N ALA A 8 -0.13 9.61 21.56
CA ALA A 8 -1.54 9.88 21.86
C ALA A 8 -1.82 9.99 23.36
N TYR A 9 -1.22 9.15 24.17
CA TYR A 9 -1.38 9.13 25.63
C TYR A 9 -0.01 9.18 26.25
N GLU A 10 0.13 9.64 27.48
CA GLU A 10 1.40 9.85 28.18
C GLU A 10 2.39 8.68 27.94
N GLY A 11 3.35 8.89 27.04
CA GLY A 11 4.38 7.94 26.68
C GLY A 11 3.99 6.77 25.75
N SER A 12 2.76 6.73 25.25
CA SER A 12 2.29 5.69 24.31
C SER A 12 2.28 6.20 22.88
N THR A 13 3.04 5.53 22.00
CA THR A 13 3.05 5.79 20.57
C THR A 13 2.09 4.81 19.87
N MET A 14 1.07 5.33 19.20
CA MET A 14 0.08 4.54 18.46
C MET A 14 0.02 5.00 16.99
N ARG A 15 -0.42 4.12 16.12
CA ARG A 15 -0.61 4.46 14.71
C ARG A 15 -1.91 5.25 14.53
N LEU A 16 -1.91 6.21 13.61
CA LEU A 16 -3.08 7.05 13.34
C LEU A 16 -4.35 6.22 13.06
N LYS A 17 -4.24 5.09 12.34
CA LYS A 17 -5.37 4.19 12.07
C LYS A 17 -6.00 3.54 13.31
N GLU A 18 -5.27 3.49 14.41
CA GLU A 18 -5.75 2.92 15.69
C GLU A 18 -6.49 3.98 16.52
N LEU A 19 -6.23 5.26 16.25
CA LEU A 19 -6.75 6.40 16.99
C LEU A 19 -7.95 7.09 16.33
N ALA A 20 -8.09 6.93 15.00
CA ALA A 20 -9.07 7.69 14.23
C ALA A 20 -9.54 6.93 12.98
N ALA A 21 -10.78 7.20 12.58
CA ALA A 21 -11.25 6.88 11.24
C ALA A 21 -10.70 7.89 10.23
N ILE A 22 -10.22 7.40 9.08
CA ILE A 22 -9.69 8.24 8.00
C ILE A 22 -10.62 8.05 6.79
N THR A 23 -11.22 9.14 6.33
CA THR A 23 -12.12 9.14 5.18
C THR A 23 -11.71 10.19 4.16
N THR A 24 -12.04 9.94 2.90
CA THR A 24 -11.78 10.83 1.76
C THR A 24 -13.11 11.19 1.10
N PRO A 25 -13.88 12.14 1.65
CA PRO A 25 -15.19 12.49 1.09
C PRO A 25 -15.06 13.15 -0.28
N GLU A 26 -13.95 13.81 -0.56
CA GLU A 26 -13.63 14.50 -1.80
C GLU A 26 -12.20 14.18 -2.25
N MET A 27 -11.92 14.35 -3.53
CA MET A 27 -10.63 14.00 -4.14
C MET A 27 -9.40 14.63 -3.46
N ARG A 28 -9.58 15.76 -2.77
CA ARG A 28 -8.48 16.54 -2.15
C ARG A 28 -8.69 16.82 -0.69
N THR A 29 -9.66 16.20 -0.07
CA THR A 29 -9.97 16.42 1.34
C THR A 29 -9.87 15.11 2.09
N LEU A 30 -9.00 15.07 3.08
CA LEU A 30 -8.94 14.01 4.08
C LEU A 30 -9.65 14.48 5.34
N ILE A 31 -10.53 13.65 5.85
CA ILE A 31 -11.16 13.86 7.16
C ILE A 31 -10.66 12.75 8.09
N ILE A 32 -10.09 13.17 9.19
CA ILE A 32 -9.64 12.31 10.28
C ILE A 32 -10.58 12.54 11.44
N GLN A 33 -11.29 11.51 11.85
CA GLN A 33 -12.23 11.54 12.96
C GLN A 33 -11.68 10.70 14.10
N PRO A 34 -11.10 11.31 15.14
CA PRO A 34 -10.63 10.62 16.32
C PRO A 34 -11.76 9.89 17.04
N TRP A 35 -11.47 8.72 17.56
CA TRP A 35 -12.39 7.97 18.42
C TRP A 35 -12.58 8.68 19.78
N ASP A 36 -11.51 9.32 20.25
CA ASP A 36 -11.47 10.09 21.47
C ASP A 36 -11.07 11.54 21.17
N ALA A 37 -11.91 12.48 21.58
CA ALA A 37 -11.67 13.91 21.36
C ALA A 37 -10.41 14.43 22.08
N THR A 38 -9.97 13.76 23.14
CA THR A 38 -8.78 14.18 23.92
C THR A 38 -7.49 14.03 23.12
N VAL A 39 -7.42 13.12 22.16
CA VAL A 39 -6.22 12.88 21.33
C VAL A 39 -6.16 13.75 20.06
N THR A 40 -7.17 14.59 19.81
CA THR A 40 -7.24 15.43 18.59
C THR A 40 -6.01 16.30 18.43
N ALA A 41 -5.59 16.99 19.51
CA ALA A 41 -4.40 17.84 19.48
C ALA A 41 -3.09 17.05 19.29
N ALA A 42 -3.01 15.84 19.84
CA ALA A 42 -1.87 14.94 19.64
C ALA A 42 -1.78 14.47 18.18
N ILE A 43 -2.92 14.14 17.58
CA ILE A 43 -2.99 13.73 16.17
C ILE A 43 -2.57 14.89 15.26
N GLU A 44 -3.06 16.10 15.50
CA GLU A 44 -2.66 17.30 14.74
C GLU A 44 -1.15 17.52 14.78
N LYS A 45 -0.57 17.53 15.98
CA LYS A 45 0.89 17.67 16.18
C LYS A 45 1.67 16.55 15.49
N GLY A 46 1.22 15.31 15.59
CA GLY A 46 1.87 14.16 14.96
C GLY A 46 1.85 14.24 13.43
N ILE A 47 0.77 14.74 12.84
CA ILE A 47 0.68 14.95 11.39
C ILE A 47 1.62 16.08 10.96
N GLN A 48 1.71 17.17 11.71
CA GLN A 48 2.65 18.27 11.45
C GLN A 48 4.10 17.80 11.58
N ALA A 49 4.41 17.03 12.64
CA ALA A 49 5.75 16.47 12.87
C ALA A 49 6.19 15.48 11.80
N ALA A 50 5.26 14.79 11.15
CA ALA A 50 5.54 13.88 10.03
C ALA A 50 6.05 14.60 8.77
N ASN A 51 6.03 15.93 8.76
CA ASN A 51 6.59 16.80 7.70
C ASN A 51 6.17 16.41 6.28
N LEU A 52 4.90 16.05 6.11
CA LEU A 52 4.31 15.62 4.83
C LEU A 52 3.92 16.83 3.95
N GLY A 53 4.20 18.06 4.38
CA GLY A 53 3.74 19.27 3.69
C GLY A 53 2.23 19.48 3.75
N LEU A 54 1.57 18.90 4.74
CA LEU A 54 0.14 18.97 4.94
C LEU A 54 -0.20 19.88 6.11
N ASN A 55 -1.22 20.71 5.94
CA ASN A 55 -1.72 21.59 6.98
C ASN A 55 -3.03 21.05 7.54
N PRO A 56 -3.00 20.34 8.68
CA PRO A 56 -4.21 19.91 9.35
C PRO A 56 -4.96 21.15 9.92
N SER A 57 -6.27 21.14 9.82
CA SER A 57 -7.17 22.12 10.41
C SER A 57 -8.18 21.39 11.28
N VAL A 58 -8.26 21.76 12.55
CA VAL A 58 -9.25 21.18 13.47
C VAL A 58 -10.58 21.88 13.28
N ASP A 59 -11.62 21.13 12.95
CA ASP A 59 -12.99 21.57 12.77
C ASP A 59 -13.88 20.78 13.74
N GLY A 60 -14.07 21.34 14.93
CA GLY A 60 -14.78 20.72 16.02
C GLY A 60 -14.14 19.40 16.50
N LYS A 61 -14.76 18.27 16.16
CA LYS A 61 -14.29 16.92 16.55
C LYS A 61 -13.51 16.20 15.44
N VAL A 62 -13.32 16.84 14.30
CA VAL A 62 -12.64 16.25 13.15
C VAL A 62 -11.44 17.08 12.74
N ILE A 63 -10.45 16.43 12.16
CA ILE A 63 -9.28 17.11 11.57
C ILE A 63 -9.45 17.01 10.05
N ARG A 64 -9.53 18.18 9.42
CA ARG A 64 -9.62 18.30 7.96
C ARG A 64 -8.25 18.62 7.41
N ILE A 65 -7.85 17.93 6.36
CA ILE A 65 -6.61 18.18 5.65
C ILE A 65 -6.93 18.39 4.18
N ASN A 66 -6.65 19.57 3.70
CA ASN A 66 -6.76 19.89 2.28
C ASN A 66 -5.41 19.58 1.62
N LEU A 67 -5.46 18.72 0.60
CA LEU A 67 -4.29 18.37 -0.20
C LEU A 67 -4.06 19.46 -1.26
N PRO A 68 -2.85 20.06 -1.31
CA PRO A 68 -2.52 21.03 -2.34
C PRO A 68 -2.49 20.37 -3.72
N ASP A 69 -2.63 21.17 -4.77
CA ASP A 69 -2.42 20.70 -6.14
C ASP A 69 -1.00 20.15 -6.29
N LEU A 70 -0.92 18.93 -6.83
CA LEU A 70 0.37 18.35 -7.15
C LEU A 70 0.92 19.01 -8.42
N SER A 71 2.17 19.49 -8.37
CA SER A 71 2.84 19.94 -9.57
C SER A 71 3.04 18.79 -10.57
N LYS A 72 3.23 19.11 -11.84
CA LYS A 72 3.50 18.09 -12.87
C LYS A 72 4.72 17.24 -12.52
N GLU A 73 5.75 17.89 -11.98
CA GLU A 73 6.99 17.24 -11.56
C GLU A 73 6.71 16.23 -10.43
N ARG A 74 5.92 16.64 -9.44
CA ARG A 74 5.56 15.77 -8.32
C ARG A 74 4.72 14.57 -8.74
N ARG A 75 3.80 14.76 -9.69
CA ARG A 75 3.04 13.65 -10.28
C ARG A 75 3.96 12.66 -10.99
N GLN A 76 4.94 13.14 -11.77
CA GLN A 76 5.92 12.28 -12.43
C GLN A 76 6.79 11.50 -11.46
N GLU A 77 7.21 12.11 -10.34
CA GLU A 77 7.92 11.41 -9.27
C GLU A 77 7.08 10.29 -8.66
N MET A 78 5.79 10.57 -8.40
CA MET A 78 4.86 9.56 -7.89
C MET A 78 4.67 8.40 -8.88
N VAL A 79 4.53 8.68 -10.17
CA VAL A 79 4.47 7.64 -11.22
C VAL A 79 5.73 6.79 -11.21
N LYS A 80 6.92 7.40 -11.12
CA LYS A 80 8.19 6.66 -11.03
C LYS A 80 8.24 5.76 -9.79
N ALA A 81 7.81 6.28 -8.64
CA ALA A 81 7.75 5.50 -7.40
C ALA A 81 6.78 4.32 -7.51
N THR A 82 5.59 4.53 -8.12
CA THR A 82 4.61 3.47 -8.34
C THR A 82 5.12 2.39 -9.28
N ARG A 83 5.81 2.77 -10.36
CA ARG A 83 6.48 1.82 -11.28
C ARG A 83 7.51 0.96 -10.57
N LYS A 84 8.30 1.56 -9.69
CA LYS A 84 9.29 0.82 -8.90
C LYS A 84 8.61 -0.21 -7.99
N LEU A 85 7.55 0.19 -7.27
CA LEU A 85 6.79 -0.73 -6.43
C LEU A 85 6.18 -1.89 -7.22
N ALA A 86 5.66 -1.62 -8.43
CA ALA A 86 5.12 -2.66 -9.30
C ALA A 86 6.22 -3.64 -9.77
N GLU A 87 7.42 -3.15 -10.10
CA GLU A 87 8.55 -4.02 -10.47
C GLU A 87 9.03 -4.86 -9.28
N ASP A 88 9.14 -4.27 -8.09
CA ASP A 88 9.46 -5.02 -6.87
C ASP A 88 8.43 -6.13 -6.61
N GLY A 89 7.15 -5.85 -6.86
CA GLY A 89 6.07 -6.86 -6.81
C GLY A 89 6.25 -7.97 -7.84
N ARG A 90 6.58 -7.66 -9.10
CA ARG A 90 6.85 -8.67 -10.14
C ARG A 90 8.06 -9.53 -9.79
N ILE A 91 9.11 -8.93 -9.24
CA ILE A 91 10.31 -9.66 -8.78
C ILE A 91 9.91 -10.66 -7.69
N SER A 92 9.11 -10.24 -6.72
CA SER A 92 8.63 -11.10 -5.65
C SER A 92 7.79 -12.27 -6.17
N VAL A 93 6.87 -12.03 -7.11
CA VAL A 93 6.08 -13.08 -7.75
C VAL A 93 6.96 -14.06 -8.50
N ARG A 94 7.98 -13.58 -9.24
CA ARG A 94 8.94 -14.45 -9.95
C ARG A 94 9.80 -15.27 -8.99
N HIS A 95 10.14 -14.70 -7.82
CA HIS A 95 10.90 -15.43 -6.79
C HIS A 95 10.06 -16.59 -6.23
N ILE A 96 8.82 -16.32 -5.81
CA ILE A 96 7.90 -17.34 -5.30
C ILE A 96 7.66 -18.44 -6.36
N ARG A 97 7.50 -18.07 -7.64
CA ARG A 97 7.39 -19.06 -8.71
C ARG A 97 8.60 -19.99 -8.73
N ARG A 98 9.81 -19.45 -8.65
CA ARG A 98 11.04 -20.24 -8.67
C ARG A 98 11.09 -21.21 -7.50
N GLU A 99 10.80 -20.73 -6.30
CA GLU A 99 10.75 -21.57 -5.09
C GLU A 99 9.72 -22.70 -5.22
N ALA A 100 8.51 -22.38 -5.71
CA ALA A 100 7.48 -23.40 -5.93
C ALA A 100 7.89 -24.46 -6.94
N LEU A 101 8.55 -24.08 -8.05
CA LEU A 101 9.05 -25.02 -9.04
C LEU A 101 10.20 -25.89 -8.50
N GLU A 102 11.06 -25.32 -7.65
CA GLU A 102 12.14 -26.06 -6.97
C GLU A 102 11.56 -27.09 -5.99
N SER A 103 10.53 -26.71 -5.22
CA SER A 103 9.82 -27.63 -4.31
C SER A 103 9.21 -28.79 -5.06
N LEU A 104 8.43 -28.54 -6.11
CA LEU A 104 7.81 -29.60 -6.93
C LEU A 104 8.84 -30.57 -7.53
N LYS A 105 9.99 -30.06 -7.98
CA LYS A 105 11.09 -30.90 -8.48
C LYS A 105 11.75 -31.72 -7.38
N GLY A 106 11.82 -31.19 -6.17
CA GLY A 106 12.29 -31.93 -4.99
C GLY A 106 11.36 -33.11 -4.68
N GLU A 107 10.06 -32.83 -4.55
CA GLU A 107 9.04 -33.85 -4.28
C GLU A 107 9.00 -34.96 -5.33
N GLN A 108 9.21 -34.60 -6.59
CA GLN A 108 9.28 -35.59 -7.68
C GLN A 108 10.56 -36.46 -7.56
N LYS A 109 11.71 -35.87 -7.20
CA LYS A 109 12.95 -36.61 -6.98
C LYS A 109 12.85 -37.57 -5.81
N ASP A 110 12.14 -37.18 -4.76
CA ASP A 110 11.93 -37.97 -3.56
C ASP A 110 10.86 -39.06 -3.77
N GLY A 111 10.20 -39.05 -4.94
CA GLY A 111 9.17 -40.03 -5.32
C GLY A 111 7.81 -39.77 -4.66
N GLU A 112 7.59 -38.58 -4.11
CA GLU A 112 6.33 -38.20 -3.48
C GLU A 112 5.25 -37.84 -4.51
N ILE A 113 5.65 -37.33 -5.67
CA ILE A 113 4.76 -37.03 -6.80
C ILE A 113 5.25 -37.66 -8.09
N THR A 114 4.33 -37.91 -9.02
CA THR A 114 4.65 -38.45 -10.34
C THR A 114 5.17 -37.37 -11.29
N GLU A 115 5.74 -37.77 -12.43
CA GLU A 115 6.17 -36.86 -13.51
C GLU A 115 4.97 -36.10 -14.10
N ASP A 116 3.82 -36.74 -14.20
CA ASP A 116 2.57 -36.11 -14.68
C ASP A 116 2.08 -35.05 -13.68
N ASP A 117 2.16 -35.35 -12.37
CA ASP A 117 1.82 -34.38 -11.32
C ASP A 117 2.76 -33.16 -11.35
N LEU A 118 4.07 -33.39 -11.53
CA LEU A 118 5.05 -32.31 -11.70
C LEU A 118 4.67 -31.44 -12.91
N SER A 119 4.42 -32.04 -14.08
CA SER A 119 4.05 -31.29 -15.28
C SER A 119 2.76 -30.49 -15.10
N HIS A 120 1.78 -31.05 -14.39
CA HIS A 120 0.54 -30.34 -14.06
C HIS A 120 0.79 -29.18 -13.08
N GLY A 121 1.57 -29.42 -12.04
CA GLY A 121 1.95 -28.42 -11.04
C GLY A 121 2.72 -27.24 -11.67
N GLU A 122 3.68 -27.51 -12.56
CA GLU A 122 4.42 -26.46 -13.27
C GLU A 122 3.49 -25.57 -14.09
N LYS A 123 2.49 -26.13 -14.77
CA LYS A 123 1.49 -25.37 -15.55
C LYS A 123 0.61 -24.50 -14.65
N GLU A 124 0.14 -25.03 -13.53
CA GLU A 124 -0.67 -24.26 -12.58
C GLU A 124 0.13 -23.13 -11.91
N VAL A 125 1.38 -23.36 -11.52
CA VAL A 125 2.28 -22.34 -10.98
C VAL A 125 2.52 -21.24 -12.02
N GLN A 126 2.70 -21.60 -13.31
CA GLN A 126 2.88 -20.61 -14.38
C GLN A 126 1.60 -19.79 -14.57
N LYS A 127 0.44 -20.43 -14.64
CA LYS A 127 -0.86 -19.77 -14.79
C LYS A 127 -1.17 -18.81 -13.66
N LEU A 128 -0.89 -19.21 -12.42
CA LEU A 128 -1.01 -18.33 -11.25
C LEU A 128 -0.07 -17.13 -11.35
N THR A 129 1.19 -17.37 -11.72
CA THR A 129 2.20 -16.31 -11.91
C THR A 129 1.72 -15.28 -12.90
N ASP A 130 1.26 -15.72 -14.08
CA ASP A 130 0.78 -14.84 -15.15
C ASP A 130 -0.43 -14.01 -14.69
N SER A 131 -1.34 -14.65 -13.94
CA SER A 131 -2.52 -13.99 -13.37
C SER A 131 -2.12 -12.87 -12.38
N TYR A 132 -1.16 -13.14 -11.48
CA TYR A 132 -0.72 -12.15 -10.50
C TYR A 132 0.10 -11.02 -11.13
N VAL A 133 0.96 -11.32 -12.10
CA VAL A 133 1.69 -10.29 -12.87
C VAL A 133 0.70 -9.38 -13.59
N LYS A 134 -0.32 -9.96 -14.24
CA LYS A 134 -1.37 -9.16 -14.90
C LYS A 134 -2.12 -8.26 -13.90
N LYS A 135 -2.46 -8.75 -12.71
CA LYS A 135 -3.10 -7.93 -11.68
C LYS A 135 -2.21 -6.75 -11.27
N ILE A 136 -0.90 -6.97 -11.13
CA ILE A 136 0.05 -5.88 -10.82
C ILE A 136 0.04 -4.84 -11.94
N ASP A 137 0.04 -5.27 -13.21
CA ASP A 137 0.04 -4.38 -14.37
C ASP A 137 -1.27 -3.59 -14.48
N ASP A 138 -2.40 -4.24 -14.24
CA ASP A 138 -3.72 -3.60 -14.24
C ASP A 138 -3.81 -2.53 -13.11
N HIS A 139 -3.33 -2.85 -11.91
CA HIS A 139 -3.27 -1.91 -10.80
C HIS A 139 -2.32 -0.74 -11.07
N LEU A 140 -1.15 -1.01 -11.69
CA LEU A 140 -0.20 0.03 -12.07
C LEU A 140 -0.84 1.00 -13.06
N SER A 141 -1.45 0.48 -14.13
CA SER A 141 -2.10 1.29 -15.15
C SER A 141 -3.19 2.19 -14.57
N SER A 142 -4.09 1.61 -13.77
CA SER A 142 -5.15 2.37 -13.10
C SER A 142 -4.58 3.45 -12.18
N LYS A 143 -3.51 3.13 -11.43
CA LYS A 143 -2.90 4.08 -10.50
C LYS A 143 -2.13 5.20 -11.21
N GLU A 144 -1.50 4.92 -12.34
CA GLU A 144 -0.87 5.95 -13.17
C GLU A 144 -1.91 6.94 -13.72
N GLU A 145 -3.05 6.43 -14.20
CA GLU A 145 -4.15 7.24 -14.69
C GLU A 145 -4.71 8.15 -13.57
N GLU A 146 -4.98 7.59 -12.38
CA GLU A 146 -5.40 8.37 -11.22
C GLU A 146 -4.43 9.52 -10.89
N ILE A 147 -3.11 9.22 -10.83
CA ILE A 147 -2.08 10.21 -10.49
C ILE A 147 -2.02 11.34 -11.54
N LEU A 148 -2.25 11.02 -12.80
CA LEU A 148 -2.15 11.99 -13.89
C LEU A 148 -3.43 12.81 -14.08
N THR A 149 -4.59 12.30 -13.65
CA THR A 149 -5.90 12.91 -13.88
C THR A 149 -6.31 13.87 -12.76
N VAL A 150 -5.78 13.73 -11.55
CA VAL A 150 -6.15 14.56 -10.36
C VAL A 150 -5.54 15.96 -10.35
#